data_53ecab95d9ee05c044acc98f8856bcd9
#
_entry.id   53ecab95d9ee05c044acc98f8856bcd9
#
_cell.length_a   1.000
_cell.length_b   1.000
_cell.length_c   1.000
_cell.angle_alpha   90.00
_cell.angle_beta   90.00
_cell.angle_gamma   90.00
#
_symmetry.space_group_name_H-M   'P 1'
#
loop_
_entity.id
_entity.type
_entity.pdbx_description
1 polymer ?
#
loop_
_entity_poly.entity_id
_entity_poly.type
_entity_poly.pdbx_seq_one_letter_code
_entity_poly.pdbx_strand_id
1 'polypeptide(L)' 'MLYPELNINGMTTESDVCNMIVDTIDSGDLESAKDYVGQFKDYLYNKELAIQQQDPKHNQYGGLFN' A
#
# COMPACT_ATOMS: atom_id res chain seq x y z
N MET A 1 -14.71 8.51 -7.34
CA MET A 1 -13.58 8.36 -6.37
C MET A 1 -12.34 7.90 -7.08
N LEU A 2 -11.25 8.59 -6.85
CA LEU A 2 -9.99 8.22 -7.48
C LEU A 2 -9.16 7.38 -6.53
N TYR A 3 -8.52 6.37 -7.08
CA TYR A 3 -7.57 5.59 -6.30
C TYR A 3 -6.29 6.41 -6.08
N PRO A 4 -5.61 6.16 -4.98
CA PRO A 4 -4.32 6.82 -4.76
C PRO A 4 -3.31 6.38 -5.81
N GLU A 5 -2.42 7.29 -6.13
CA GLU A 5 -1.37 7.02 -7.10
C GLU A 5 -0.19 6.40 -6.40
N LEU A 6 0.33 5.32 -6.96
CA LEU A 6 1.48 4.64 -6.37
C LEU A 6 2.75 5.13 -7.04
N ASN A 7 3.63 5.71 -6.26
CA ASN A 7 4.95 6.10 -6.72
C ASN A 7 5.88 6.16 -5.52
N ILE A 8 6.67 5.11 -5.34
CA ILE A 8 7.63 5.04 -4.25
C ILE A 8 8.98 4.82 -4.90
N ASN A 9 9.84 5.82 -4.81
CA ASN A 9 11.17 5.79 -5.41
C ASN A 9 11.12 5.40 -6.89
N GLY A 10 10.10 5.89 -7.60
CA GLY A 10 9.94 5.63 -9.02
C GLY A 10 9.19 4.34 -9.34
N MET A 11 8.89 3.51 -8.36
CA MET A 11 8.15 2.28 -8.58
C MET A 11 6.66 2.58 -8.55
N THR A 12 5.94 2.18 -9.59
CA THR A 12 4.54 2.52 -9.75
C THR A 12 3.60 1.32 -9.69
N THR A 13 4.13 0.12 -9.46
CA THR A 13 3.30 -1.06 -9.24
C THR A 13 3.62 -1.67 -7.88
N GLU A 14 2.63 -2.33 -7.29
CA GLU A 14 2.81 -2.94 -5.99
C GLU A 14 3.91 -4.00 -6.01
N SER A 15 3.96 -4.76 -7.09
CA SER A 15 4.97 -5.79 -7.24
C SER A 15 6.38 -5.19 -7.26
N ASP A 16 6.55 -4.11 -8.01
CA ASP A 16 7.86 -3.46 -8.10
C ASP A 16 8.27 -2.86 -6.76
N VAL A 17 7.32 -2.27 -6.04
CA VAL A 17 7.62 -1.72 -4.71
C VAL A 17 8.08 -2.82 -3.77
N CYS A 18 7.40 -3.96 -3.77
CA CYS A 18 7.78 -5.08 -2.91
C CYS A 18 9.17 -5.58 -3.25
N ASN A 19 9.47 -5.73 -4.54
CA ASN A 19 10.79 -6.18 -4.96
C ASN A 19 11.88 -5.19 -4.55
N MET A 20 11.59 -3.90 -4.70
CA MET A 20 12.55 -2.87 -4.30
C MET A 20 12.80 -2.93 -2.80
N ILE A 21 11.77 -3.12 -2.00
CA ILE A 21 11.93 -3.20 -0.55
C ILE A 21 12.79 -4.39 -0.18
N VAL A 22 12.55 -5.54 -0.80
CA VAL A 22 13.35 -6.74 -0.55
C VAL A 22 14.82 -6.48 -0.90
N ASP A 23 15.06 -5.89 -2.07
CA ASP A 23 16.42 -5.58 -2.49
C ASP A 23 17.11 -4.61 -1.52
N THR A 24 16.36 -3.64 -1.03
CA THR A 24 16.89 -2.66 -0.10
C THR A 24 17.28 -3.32 1.21
N ILE A 25 16.48 -4.24 1.70
CA ILE A 25 16.78 -5.00 2.90
C ILE A 25 18.02 -5.86 2.68
N ASP A 26 18.08 -6.52 1.53
CA ASP A 26 19.22 -7.38 1.20
C ASP A 26 20.53 -6.61 1.13
N SER A 27 20.48 -5.34 0.73
CA SER A 27 21.67 -4.51 0.69
C SER A 27 22.08 -3.99 2.05
N GLY A 28 21.27 -4.22 3.07
CA GLY A 28 21.57 -3.80 4.44
C GLY A 28 21.09 -2.40 4.78
N ASP A 29 20.36 -1.75 3.88
CA ASP A 29 19.87 -0.39 4.10
C ASP A 29 18.49 -0.44 4.74
N LEU A 30 18.46 -0.75 6.04
CA LEU A 30 17.20 -0.93 6.73
C LEU A 30 16.45 0.38 6.94
N GLU A 31 17.16 1.50 7.02
CA GLU A 31 16.46 2.78 7.17
C GLU A 31 15.65 3.13 5.95
N SER A 32 16.22 2.98 4.77
CA SER A 32 15.48 3.23 3.55
C SER A 32 14.34 2.25 3.39
N ALA A 33 14.58 0.99 3.73
CA ALA A 33 13.53 -0.02 3.65
C ALA A 33 12.34 0.34 4.53
N LYS A 34 12.58 0.80 5.74
CA LYS A 34 11.51 1.21 6.65
C LYS A 34 10.72 2.38 6.08
N ASP A 35 11.42 3.33 5.48
CA ASP A 35 10.77 4.47 4.87
C ASP A 35 9.84 4.04 3.73
N TYR A 36 10.34 3.16 2.86
CA TYR A 36 9.54 2.66 1.76
C TYR A 36 8.32 1.88 2.25
N VAL A 37 8.51 1.07 3.28
CA VAL A 37 7.41 0.32 3.87
C VAL A 37 6.35 1.27 4.42
N GLY A 38 6.77 2.34 5.08
CA GLY A 38 5.84 3.34 5.59
C GLY A 38 5.01 3.98 4.49
N GLN A 39 5.67 4.36 3.41
CA GLN A 39 4.97 4.94 2.27
C GLN A 39 3.99 3.94 1.64
N PHE A 40 4.40 2.69 1.56
CA PHE A 40 3.58 1.66 0.96
C PHE A 40 2.36 1.37 1.84
N LYS A 41 2.54 1.35 3.16
CA LYS A 41 1.41 1.17 4.07
C LYS A 41 0.38 2.30 3.91
N ASP A 42 0.86 3.53 3.79
CA ASP A 42 -0.05 4.66 3.58
C ASP A 42 -0.82 4.50 2.28
N TYR A 43 -0.14 4.09 1.23
CA TYR A 43 -0.78 3.85 -0.06
C TYR A 43 -1.87 2.78 0.08
N LEU A 44 -1.55 1.68 0.73
CA LEU A 44 -2.49 0.58 0.87
C LEU A 44 -3.71 1.00 1.70
N TYR A 45 -3.48 1.78 2.74
CA TYR A 45 -4.56 2.28 3.57
C TYR A 45 -5.50 3.17 2.76
N ASN A 46 -4.94 4.09 2.00
CA ASN A 46 -5.75 5.00 1.19
C ASN A 46 -6.48 4.26 0.07
N LYS A 47 -5.84 3.25 -0.50
CA LYS A 47 -6.47 2.43 -1.51
C LYS A 47 -7.67 1.67 -0.93
N GLU A 48 -7.51 1.14 0.26
CA GLU A 48 -8.58 0.43 0.93
C GLU A 48 -9.77 1.33 1.22
N LEU A 49 -9.50 2.56 1.67
CA LEU A 49 -10.56 3.53 1.89
C LEU A 49 -11.29 3.85 0.61
N ALA A 50 -10.57 4.01 -0.49
CA ALA A 50 -11.19 4.31 -1.78
C ALA A 50 -12.11 3.17 -2.21
N ILE A 51 -11.68 1.94 -2.01
CA ILE A 51 -12.49 0.77 -2.35
C ILE A 51 -13.75 0.75 -1.50
N GLN A 52 -13.62 0.98 -0.20
CA GLN A 52 -14.77 0.96 0.70
C GLN A 52 -15.77 2.05 0.36
N GLN A 53 -15.29 3.21 -0.04
CA GLN A 53 -16.17 4.31 -0.40
C GLN A 53 -16.92 4.05 -1.69
N GLN A 54 -16.31 3.31 -2.60
CA GLN A 54 -16.95 2.97 -3.87
C GLN A 54 -17.93 1.82 -3.73
N ASP A 55 -17.74 0.98 -2.73
CA ASP A 55 -18.53 -0.23 -2.58
C ASP A 55 -19.10 -0.31 -1.18
N PRO A 56 -20.30 0.25 -0.98
CA PRO A 56 -20.95 0.18 0.33
C PRO A 56 -21.19 -1.24 0.82
N LYS A 57 -21.39 -2.17 -0.09
CA LYS A 57 -21.58 -3.56 0.31
C LYS A 57 -20.33 -4.13 0.95
N HIS A 58 -19.19 -3.76 0.43
CA HIS A 58 -17.93 -4.19 1.00
C HIS A 58 -17.83 -3.72 2.44
N ASN A 59 -18.22 -2.49 2.67
CA ASN A 59 -18.17 -1.90 3.99
C ASN A 59 -19.12 -2.61 4.95
N GLN A 60 -20.32 -2.91 4.50
CA GLN A 60 -21.28 -3.63 5.30
C GLN A 60 -20.79 -5.03 5.62
N TYR A 61 -20.14 -5.62 4.66
CA TYR A 61 -19.67 -6.97 4.81
C TYR A 61 -18.71 -7.09 5.97
N GLY A 62 -17.87 -6.10 6.13
CA GLY A 62 -16.96 -6.10 7.26
C GLY A 62 -17.67 -6.13 8.58
N GLY A 63 -18.88 -5.57 8.65
CA GLY A 63 -19.64 -5.57 9.87
C GLY A 63 -20.27 -6.90 10.22
N LEU A 64 -20.33 -7.79 9.28
CA LEU A 64 -20.96 -9.08 9.53
C LEU A 64 -20.19 -9.98 10.47
N PHE A 65 -18.96 -9.68 10.65
CA PHE A 65 -18.13 -10.50 11.52
C PHE A 65 -18.34 -10.23 12.99
N ASN A 66 -19.16 -9.30 13.27
CA ASN A 66 -19.48 -8.98 14.65
C ASN A 66 -20.49 -9.95 15.22
#